data_5d45c86b0b212041e8e30a0c3bbc0413
#
_entry.id   5d45c86b0b212041e8e30a0c3bbc0413
#
_cell.length_a   1.000
_cell.length_b   1.000
_cell.length_c   1.000
_cell.angle_alpha   90.00
_cell.angle_beta   90.00
_cell.angle_gamma   90.00
#
_symmetry.space_group_name_H-M   'P 1'
#
loop_
_entity.id
_entity.type
_entity.pdbx_description
1 polymer ?
#
loop_
_entity_poly.entity_id
_entity_poly.type
_entity_poly.pdbx_seq_one_letter_code
_entity_poly.pdbx_strand_id
1 'polypeptide(L)'
;GGRTLKTDKSVAKYVNSPETEIYVKSKSLYGIYFAKGEISKKNKCILVEGYLDVLSMHQLGITNVVASSGTSLTEDQIRLIHKFTDNITIIYDGDSAGIHAALRGTDMILKEGMNVKIILLPDGQDPDDFAKKHSLEEVEDYIAGNEQDFISFKTDVLLKEAGNDPLKRAELINDISDTIAVIPDAVVRAMYVRSSAERFDID
;
A
#
# COMPACT_ATOMS: atom_id res chain seq x y z
N GLY A 1 7.33 -20.56 -0.17
CA GLY A 1 5.90 -20.71 -0.48
C GLY A 1 5.67 -21.37 -1.82
N GLY A 2 4.48 -21.87 -2.03
CA GLY A 2 4.04 -22.48 -3.29
C GLY A 2 2.64 -22.01 -3.66
N ARG A 3 2.37 -21.84 -4.95
CA ARG A 3 1.03 -21.55 -5.48
C ARG A 3 0.46 -22.80 -6.13
N THR A 4 -0.79 -23.14 -5.80
CA THR A 4 -1.48 -24.22 -6.53
C THR A 4 -1.83 -23.75 -7.95
N LEU A 5 -1.66 -24.67 -8.91
CA LEU A 5 -2.14 -24.46 -10.29
C LEU A 5 -3.58 -24.96 -10.49
N LYS A 6 -4.20 -25.53 -9.44
CA LYS A 6 -5.59 -26.01 -9.50
C LYS A 6 -6.54 -24.82 -9.39
N THR A 7 -7.61 -24.87 -10.17
CA THR A 7 -8.71 -23.90 -10.15
C THR A 7 -9.76 -24.17 -9.07
N ASP A 8 -9.58 -25.23 -8.29
CA ASP A 8 -10.50 -25.64 -7.23
C ASP A 8 -10.40 -24.66 -6.04
N LYS A 9 -11.50 -23.96 -5.77
CA LYS A 9 -11.61 -22.97 -4.69
C LYS A 9 -11.53 -23.58 -3.28
N SER A 10 -11.64 -24.90 -3.13
CA SER A 10 -11.48 -25.61 -1.86
C SER A 10 -10.02 -25.74 -1.44
N VAL A 11 -9.07 -25.53 -2.36
CA VAL A 11 -7.63 -25.63 -2.11
C VAL A 11 -7.06 -24.21 -1.94
N ALA A 12 -6.29 -24.00 -0.87
CA ALA A 12 -5.61 -22.72 -0.65
C ALA A 12 -4.77 -22.33 -1.87
N LYS A 13 -4.98 -21.12 -2.40
CA LYS A 13 -4.26 -20.58 -3.56
C LYS A 13 -2.75 -20.54 -3.31
N TYR A 14 -2.34 -20.24 -2.09
CA TYR A 14 -0.94 -20.21 -1.66
C TYR A 14 -0.74 -21.02 -0.39
N VAL A 15 0.37 -21.73 -0.32
CA VAL A 15 0.86 -22.41 0.89
C VAL A 15 2.23 -21.85 1.21
N ASN A 16 2.35 -21.20 2.36
CA ASN A 16 3.63 -20.69 2.85
C ASN A 16 4.32 -21.72 3.73
N SER A 17 5.64 -21.66 3.80
CA SER A 17 6.42 -22.44 4.76
C SER A 17 5.94 -22.17 6.19
N PRO A 18 5.97 -23.14 7.09
CA PRO A 18 5.76 -22.91 8.51
C PRO A 18 6.82 -21.93 9.04
N GLU A 19 6.54 -21.28 10.16
CA GLU A 19 7.52 -20.47 10.87
C GLU A 19 8.64 -21.36 11.44
N THR A 20 9.85 -20.81 11.47
CA THR A 20 11.05 -21.46 11.98
C THR A 20 11.87 -20.43 12.77
N GLU A 21 12.97 -20.84 13.41
CA GLU A 21 13.89 -19.93 14.10
C GLU A 21 14.46 -18.82 13.19
N ILE A 22 14.57 -19.10 11.88
CA ILE A 22 15.12 -18.16 10.88
C ILE A 22 14.06 -17.55 9.96
N TYR A 23 12.81 -17.97 10.05
CA TYR A 23 11.71 -17.48 9.22
C TYR A 23 10.48 -17.20 10.08
N VAL A 24 10.23 -15.91 10.34
CA VAL A 24 9.04 -15.40 11.02
C VAL A 24 8.29 -14.51 10.04
N LYS A 25 7.08 -14.91 9.66
CA LYS A 25 6.28 -14.21 8.62
C LYS A 25 6.05 -12.75 8.95
N SER A 26 5.71 -12.46 10.20
CA SER A 26 5.45 -11.10 10.67
C SER A 26 6.67 -10.18 10.66
N LYS A 27 7.88 -10.73 10.50
CA LYS A 27 9.15 -9.98 10.49
C LYS A 27 9.85 -10.02 9.13
N SER A 28 9.27 -10.70 8.17
CA SER A 28 9.89 -10.93 6.86
C SER A 28 9.08 -10.30 5.75
N LEU A 29 9.76 -9.68 4.79
CA LEU A 29 9.18 -9.20 3.54
C LEU A 29 9.79 -9.97 2.38
N TYR A 30 8.95 -10.45 1.47
CA TYR A 30 9.45 -11.11 0.27
C TYR A 30 10.15 -10.09 -0.64
N GLY A 31 11.31 -10.46 -1.16
CA GLY A 31 12.10 -9.60 -2.04
C GLY A 31 13.02 -8.60 -1.33
N ILE A 32 12.88 -8.35 -0.03
CA ILE A 32 13.61 -7.28 0.68
C ILE A 32 15.14 -7.39 0.55
N TYR A 33 15.69 -8.60 0.53
CA TYR A 33 17.13 -8.81 0.39
C TYR A 33 17.67 -8.20 -0.92
N PHE A 34 16.95 -8.37 -2.01
CA PHE A 34 17.32 -7.84 -3.33
C PHE A 34 16.91 -6.37 -3.48
N ALA A 35 15.79 -5.96 -2.89
CA ALA A 35 15.21 -4.64 -3.05
C ALA A 35 15.89 -3.54 -2.20
N LYS A 36 16.46 -3.87 -1.05
CA LYS A 36 16.94 -2.90 -0.04
C LYS A 36 17.90 -1.83 -0.58
N GLY A 37 18.79 -2.21 -1.50
CA GLY A 37 19.74 -1.29 -2.12
C GLY A 37 19.04 -0.24 -3.00
N GLU A 38 18.11 -0.68 -3.86
CA GLU A 38 17.33 0.22 -4.72
C GLU A 38 16.28 1.01 -3.92
N ILE A 39 15.72 0.45 -2.84
CA ILE A 39 14.84 1.20 -1.92
C ILE A 39 15.59 2.40 -1.36
N SER A 40 16.78 2.20 -0.82
CA SER A 40 17.59 3.30 -0.26
C SER A 40 18.02 4.30 -1.34
N LYS A 41 18.43 3.83 -2.51
CA LYS A 41 18.89 4.67 -3.62
C LYS A 41 17.76 5.53 -4.19
N LYS A 42 16.58 4.95 -4.41
CA LYS A 42 15.38 5.64 -4.91
C LYS A 42 14.64 6.39 -3.80
N ASN A 43 15.02 6.20 -2.55
CA ASN A 43 14.31 6.68 -1.35
C ASN A 43 12.81 6.37 -1.41
N LYS A 44 12.47 5.15 -1.86
CA LYS A 44 11.09 4.70 -2.08
C LYS A 44 11.02 3.18 -2.02
N CYS A 45 10.09 2.65 -1.23
CA CYS A 45 9.69 1.24 -1.23
C CYS A 45 8.33 1.10 -1.90
N ILE A 46 8.21 0.19 -2.85
CA ILE A 46 6.92 -0.22 -3.42
C ILE A 46 6.50 -1.50 -2.71
N LEU A 47 5.31 -1.47 -2.12
CA LEU A 47 4.71 -2.61 -1.43
C LEU A 47 3.57 -3.17 -2.26
N VAL A 48 3.60 -4.47 -2.50
CA VAL A 48 2.55 -5.25 -3.18
C VAL A 48 2.11 -6.42 -2.31
N GLU A 49 1.07 -7.16 -2.71
CA GLU A 49 0.53 -8.24 -1.88
C GLU A 49 1.25 -9.57 -2.07
N GLY A 50 1.56 -9.95 -3.30
CA GLY A 50 1.95 -11.30 -3.68
C GLY A 50 3.39 -11.48 -4.14
N TYR A 51 3.83 -12.74 -4.13
CA TYR A 51 5.16 -13.13 -4.60
C TYR A 51 5.34 -12.90 -6.10
N LEU A 52 4.28 -13.17 -6.90
CA LEU A 52 4.34 -13.01 -8.35
C LEU A 52 4.45 -11.55 -8.74
N ASP A 53 3.76 -10.67 -8.01
CA ASP A 53 3.84 -9.23 -8.23
C ASP A 53 5.29 -8.74 -8.11
N VAL A 54 5.98 -9.16 -7.02
CA VAL A 54 7.39 -8.82 -6.84
C VAL A 54 8.25 -9.39 -7.96
N LEU A 55 8.05 -10.65 -8.34
CA LEU A 55 8.85 -11.29 -9.38
C LEU A 55 8.70 -10.61 -10.73
N SER A 56 7.47 -10.31 -11.16
CA SER A 56 7.20 -9.67 -12.44
C SER A 56 7.68 -8.22 -12.48
N MET A 57 7.50 -7.47 -11.39
CA MET A 57 8.03 -6.11 -11.29
C MET A 57 9.58 -6.10 -11.33
N HIS A 58 10.24 -7.01 -10.60
CA HIS A 58 11.70 -7.13 -10.64
C HIS A 58 12.20 -7.57 -12.02
N GLN A 59 11.51 -8.50 -12.69
CA GLN A 59 11.84 -8.94 -14.04
C GLN A 59 11.71 -7.81 -15.05
N LEU A 60 10.74 -6.92 -14.88
CA LEU A 60 10.56 -5.72 -15.70
C LEU A 60 11.65 -4.66 -15.45
N GLY A 61 12.32 -4.67 -14.28
CA GLY A 61 13.37 -3.72 -13.90
C GLY A 61 13.02 -2.81 -12.73
N ILE A 62 11.81 -2.92 -12.17
CA ILE A 62 11.39 -2.17 -10.98
C ILE A 62 11.75 -2.99 -9.74
N THR A 63 12.94 -2.77 -9.20
CA THR A 63 13.55 -3.66 -8.21
C THR A 63 13.44 -3.19 -6.75
N ASN A 64 12.84 -2.03 -6.50
CA ASN A 64 12.53 -1.53 -5.15
C ASN A 64 11.14 -2.02 -4.64
N VAL A 65 10.71 -3.22 -5.06
CA VAL A 65 9.41 -3.82 -4.77
C VAL A 65 9.55 -4.96 -3.78
N VAL A 66 8.66 -5.01 -2.78
CA VAL A 66 8.57 -6.05 -1.76
C VAL A 66 7.11 -6.47 -1.54
N ALA A 67 6.88 -7.63 -0.91
CA ALA A 67 5.53 -8.06 -0.55
C ALA A 67 5.44 -8.54 0.90
N SER A 68 4.25 -8.33 1.50
CA SER A 68 3.87 -8.87 2.82
C SER A 68 3.56 -10.37 2.78
N SER A 69 3.37 -10.93 1.58
CA SER A 69 3.28 -12.38 1.33
C SER A 69 2.03 -13.07 1.90
N GLY A 70 0.86 -12.47 1.66
CA GLY A 70 -0.42 -13.09 2.01
C GLY A 70 -0.76 -13.00 3.50
N THR A 71 -0.15 -12.09 4.20
CA THR A 71 -0.52 -11.65 5.56
C THR A 71 -0.81 -10.16 5.56
N SER A 72 -1.66 -9.70 6.47
CA SER A 72 -1.77 -8.26 6.73
C SER A 72 -0.40 -7.71 7.08
N LEU A 73 -0.10 -6.50 6.62
CA LEU A 73 1.15 -5.80 6.95
C LEU A 73 1.28 -5.67 8.48
N THR A 74 2.48 -5.89 9.01
CA THR A 74 2.77 -5.82 10.44
C THR A 74 3.69 -4.66 10.79
N GLU A 75 3.68 -4.23 12.05
CA GLU A 75 4.61 -3.19 12.54
C GLU A 75 6.08 -3.58 12.33
N ASP A 76 6.45 -4.86 12.56
CA ASP A 76 7.82 -5.32 12.34
C ASP A 76 8.25 -5.22 10.87
N GLN A 77 7.33 -5.50 9.93
CA GLN A 77 7.57 -5.35 8.49
C GLN A 77 7.69 -3.87 8.11
N ILE A 78 6.86 -2.99 8.67
CA ILE A 78 6.95 -1.54 8.46
C ILE A 78 8.30 -1.01 8.97
N ARG A 79 8.70 -1.36 10.19
CA ARG A 79 10.00 -0.99 10.77
C ARG A 79 11.19 -1.56 9.96
N LEU A 80 10.99 -2.70 9.31
CA LEU A 80 12.02 -3.25 8.41
C LEU A 80 12.20 -2.37 7.17
N ILE A 81 11.12 -1.87 6.56
CA ILE A 81 11.18 -0.93 5.43
C ILE A 81 11.77 0.41 5.88
N HIS A 82 11.35 0.91 7.04
CA HIS A 82 11.78 2.19 7.62
C HIS A 82 13.31 2.31 7.81
N LYS A 83 14.00 1.17 7.92
CA LYS A 83 15.49 1.15 7.93
C LYS A 83 16.13 1.64 6.63
N PHE A 84 15.38 1.68 5.54
CA PHE A 84 15.89 1.98 4.20
C PHE A 84 15.27 3.22 3.58
N THR A 85 14.05 3.60 3.97
CA THR A 85 13.32 4.78 3.46
C THR A 85 12.14 5.12 4.36
N ASP A 86 11.78 6.41 4.38
CA ASP A 86 10.54 6.92 5.01
C ASP A 86 9.34 6.90 4.04
N ASN A 87 9.53 6.50 2.78
CA ASN A 87 8.50 6.61 1.75
C ASN A 87 8.04 5.23 1.26
N ILE A 88 6.76 4.95 1.41
CA ILE A 88 6.11 3.73 0.92
C ILE A 88 5.06 4.10 -0.12
N THR A 89 5.09 3.43 -1.26
CA THR A 89 3.99 3.42 -2.24
C THR A 89 3.37 2.03 -2.24
N ILE A 90 2.08 1.92 -1.95
CA ILE A 90 1.36 0.65 -1.96
C ILE A 90 0.57 0.55 -3.26
N ILE A 91 0.76 -0.53 -3.99
CA ILE A 91 0.01 -0.82 -5.21
C ILE A 91 -1.04 -1.89 -4.88
N TYR A 92 -2.30 -1.54 -5.10
CA TYR A 92 -3.44 -2.42 -4.92
C TYR A 92 -4.10 -2.77 -6.26
N ASP A 93 -4.78 -3.89 -6.28
CA ASP A 93 -5.64 -4.29 -7.39
C ASP A 93 -6.73 -3.21 -7.62
N GLY A 94 -7.08 -2.95 -8.87
CA GLY A 94 -8.04 -1.92 -9.27
C GLY A 94 -9.50 -2.30 -9.03
N ASP A 95 -9.81 -3.15 -8.05
CA ASP A 95 -11.16 -3.58 -7.72
C ASP A 95 -11.63 -3.04 -6.36
N SER A 96 -12.89 -3.31 -6.01
CA SER A 96 -13.47 -2.88 -4.72
C SER A 96 -12.77 -3.48 -3.51
N ALA A 97 -12.24 -4.70 -3.63
CA ALA A 97 -11.51 -5.35 -2.55
C ALA A 97 -10.16 -4.66 -2.30
N GLY A 98 -9.45 -4.27 -3.37
CA GLY A 98 -8.23 -3.47 -3.29
C GLY A 98 -8.46 -2.10 -2.66
N ILE A 99 -9.55 -1.39 -3.02
CA ILE A 99 -9.92 -0.12 -2.37
C ILE A 99 -10.14 -0.31 -0.87
N HIS A 100 -10.93 -1.31 -0.45
CA HIS A 100 -11.13 -1.59 0.97
C HIS A 100 -9.87 -2.06 1.68
N ALA A 101 -8.96 -2.75 0.99
CA ALA A 101 -7.65 -3.13 1.53
C ALA A 101 -6.78 -1.88 1.75
N ALA A 102 -6.78 -0.94 0.79
CA ALA A 102 -6.07 0.33 0.89
C ALA A 102 -6.51 1.16 2.11
N LEU A 103 -7.82 1.18 2.42
CA LEU A 103 -8.35 1.90 3.57
C LEU A 103 -7.99 1.27 4.94
N ARG A 104 -7.53 0.01 4.93
CA ARG A 104 -7.15 -0.72 6.15
C ARG A 104 -5.65 -0.85 6.29
N GLY A 105 -5.14 -0.72 7.49
CA GLY A 105 -3.75 -1.03 7.82
C GLY A 105 -2.72 0.05 7.49
N THR A 106 -3.10 1.12 6.79
CA THR A 106 -2.20 2.22 6.44
C THR A 106 -1.89 3.11 7.66
N ASP A 107 -2.80 3.17 8.64
CA ASP A 107 -2.61 3.93 9.88
C ASP A 107 -1.36 3.49 10.65
N MET A 108 -1.00 2.19 10.60
CA MET A 108 0.23 1.69 11.21
C MET A 108 1.49 2.29 10.59
N ILE A 109 1.47 2.53 9.27
CA ILE A 109 2.61 3.12 8.56
C ILE A 109 2.72 4.59 8.93
N LEU A 110 1.60 5.33 8.96
CA LEU A 110 1.56 6.73 9.38
C LEU A 110 2.01 6.89 10.83
N LYS A 111 1.62 5.97 11.72
CA LYS A 111 2.02 5.96 13.13
C LYS A 111 3.53 5.78 13.32
N GLU A 112 4.19 5.03 12.45
CA GLU A 112 5.66 4.91 12.42
C GLU A 112 6.35 6.13 11.79
N GLY A 113 5.61 7.19 11.43
CA GLY A 113 6.13 8.44 10.90
C GLY A 113 6.53 8.39 9.43
N MET A 114 6.07 7.40 8.69
CA MET A 114 6.39 7.22 7.27
C MET A 114 5.35 7.87 6.37
N ASN A 115 5.78 8.28 5.19
CA ASN A 115 4.93 8.82 4.12
C ASN A 115 4.31 7.68 3.31
N VAL A 116 3.00 7.75 3.08
CA VAL A 116 2.27 6.70 2.35
C VAL A 116 1.59 7.27 1.12
N LYS A 117 1.87 6.64 0.00
CA LYS A 117 1.15 6.84 -1.25
C LYS A 117 0.45 5.56 -1.69
N ILE A 118 -0.66 5.73 -2.38
CA ILE A 118 -1.48 4.64 -2.91
C ILE A 118 -1.53 4.73 -4.42
N ILE A 119 -1.51 3.58 -5.05
CA ILE A 119 -1.82 3.40 -6.48
C ILE A 119 -2.90 2.34 -6.58
N LEU A 120 -3.96 2.63 -7.31
CA LEU A 120 -4.90 1.62 -7.80
C LEU A 120 -4.58 1.33 -9.26
N LEU A 121 -4.41 0.06 -9.58
CA LEU A 121 -4.22 -0.35 -10.98
C LEU A 121 -5.54 -0.26 -11.75
N PRO A 122 -5.51 -0.07 -13.08
CA PRO A 122 -6.71 0.03 -13.88
C PRO A 122 -7.39 -1.33 -14.05
N ASP A 123 -8.71 -1.31 -14.24
CA ASP A 123 -9.51 -2.45 -14.74
C ASP A 123 -9.37 -3.77 -13.95
N GLY A 124 -9.17 -3.70 -12.63
CA GLY A 124 -9.04 -4.89 -11.78
C GLY A 124 -7.79 -5.74 -12.07
N GLN A 125 -6.78 -5.14 -12.70
CA GLN A 125 -5.49 -5.80 -12.90
C GLN A 125 -4.72 -5.88 -11.58
N ASP A 126 -3.98 -6.98 -11.39
CA ASP A 126 -2.98 -7.08 -10.34
C ASP A 126 -1.60 -6.62 -10.86
N PRO A 127 -0.61 -6.35 -9.97
CA PRO A 127 0.72 -5.90 -10.40
C PRO A 127 1.47 -6.90 -11.30
N ASP A 128 1.23 -8.20 -11.14
CA ASP A 128 1.79 -9.26 -12.00
C ASP A 128 1.28 -9.12 -13.44
N ASP A 129 -0.03 -9.01 -13.58
CA ASP A 129 -0.68 -8.83 -14.89
C ASP A 129 -0.30 -7.50 -15.54
N PHE A 130 -0.23 -6.42 -14.76
CA PHE A 130 0.15 -5.11 -15.25
C PHE A 130 1.59 -5.09 -15.77
N ALA A 131 2.54 -5.62 -14.99
CA ALA A 131 3.94 -5.70 -15.39
C ALA A 131 4.19 -6.56 -16.64
N LYS A 132 3.38 -7.59 -16.88
CA LYS A 132 3.50 -8.45 -18.06
C LYS A 132 2.97 -7.81 -19.35
N LYS A 133 2.06 -6.85 -19.24
CA LYS A 133 1.38 -6.23 -20.39
C LYS A 133 2.03 -4.92 -20.85
N HIS A 134 2.88 -4.32 -20.03
CA HIS A 134 3.45 -3.00 -20.26
C HIS A 134 4.98 -3.02 -20.22
N SER A 135 5.60 -2.07 -20.90
CA SER A 135 7.04 -1.82 -20.82
C SER A 135 7.44 -1.20 -19.49
N LEU A 136 8.73 -1.21 -19.19
CA LEU A 136 9.28 -0.55 -17.99
C LEU A 136 8.89 0.93 -17.93
N GLU A 137 9.05 1.65 -19.04
CA GLU A 137 8.75 3.08 -19.15
C GLU A 137 7.26 3.36 -18.88
N GLU A 138 6.35 2.57 -19.48
CA GLU A 138 4.90 2.70 -19.26
C GLU A 138 4.51 2.46 -17.79
N VAL A 139 5.14 1.49 -17.13
CA VAL A 139 4.84 1.20 -15.72
C VAL A 139 5.43 2.28 -14.81
N GLU A 140 6.65 2.77 -15.06
CA GLU A 140 7.26 3.87 -14.30
C GLU A 140 6.44 5.17 -14.47
N ASP A 141 6.00 5.48 -15.69
CA ASP A 141 5.15 6.64 -15.98
C ASP A 141 3.78 6.51 -15.28
N TYR A 142 3.19 5.31 -15.32
CA TYR A 142 1.93 5.06 -14.62
C TYR A 142 2.08 5.26 -13.10
N ILE A 143 3.13 4.70 -12.50
CA ILE A 143 3.44 4.89 -11.08
C ILE A 143 3.60 6.37 -10.76
N ALA A 144 4.41 7.11 -11.54
CA ALA A 144 4.67 8.53 -11.30
C ALA A 144 3.40 9.40 -11.45
N GLY A 145 2.54 9.07 -12.41
CA GLY A 145 1.33 9.84 -12.72
C GLY A 145 0.12 9.53 -11.83
N ASN A 146 0.10 8.38 -11.16
CA ASN A 146 -1.07 7.89 -10.40
C ASN A 146 -0.82 7.73 -8.90
N GLU A 147 0.37 8.05 -8.40
CA GLU A 147 0.63 8.09 -6.97
C GLU A 147 -0.23 9.16 -6.29
N GLN A 148 -1.10 8.75 -5.40
CA GLN A 148 -1.94 9.63 -4.60
C GLN A 148 -1.56 9.51 -3.12
N ASP A 149 -1.47 10.63 -2.42
CA ASP A 149 -1.33 10.64 -0.96
C ASP A 149 -2.49 9.87 -0.31
N PHE A 150 -2.17 9.07 0.73
CA PHE A 150 -3.16 8.19 1.35
C PHE A 150 -4.35 8.94 1.96
N ILE A 151 -4.11 10.04 2.66
CA ILE A 151 -5.18 10.80 3.32
C ILE A 151 -6.08 11.43 2.26
N SER A 152 -5.51 11.95 1.17
CA SER A 152 -6.24 12.43 0.01
C SER A 152 -7.07 11.33 -0.65
N PHE A 153 -6.46 10.18 -0.88
CA PHE A 153 -7.15 9.00 -1.44
C PHE A 153 -8.32 8.56 -0.56
N LYS A 154 -8.07 8.36 0.75
CA LYS A 154 -9.10 7.96 1.72
C LYS A 154 -10.25 8.95 1.75
N THR A 155 -9.93 10.25 1.77
CA THR A 155 -10.93 11.32 1.73
C THR A 155 -11.80 11.24 0.48
N ASP A 156 -11.20 11.09 -0.70
CA ASP A 156 -11.93 11.04 -1.99
C ASP A 156 -12.85 9.81 -2.08
N VAL A 157 -12.40 8.66 -1.59
CA VAL A 157 -13.22 7.43 -1.56
C VAL A 157 -14.41 7.61 -0.64
N LEU A 158 -14.17 8.04 0.60
CA LEU A 158 -15.22 8.17 1.60
C LEU A 158 -16.21 9.30 1.28
N LEU A 159 -15.78 10.40 0.65
CA LEU A 159 -16.68 11.44 0.16
C LEU A 159 -17.65 10.93 -0.91
N LYS A 160 -17.16 10.08 -1.82
CA LYS A 160 -18.03 9.45 -2.83
C LYS A 160 -19.08 8.55 -2.19
N GLU A 161 -18.72 7.80 -1.15
CA GLU A 161 -19.63 6.90 -0.42
C GLU A 161 -20.64 7.68 0.44
N ALA A 162 -20.23 8.75 1.10
CA ALA A 162 -21.09 9.58 1.95
C ALA A 162 -22.11 10.40 1.14
N GLY A 163 -21.75 10.82 -0.07
CA GLY A 163 -22.59 11.68 -0.90
C GLY A 163 -22.97 12.96 -0.17
N ASN A 164 -24.27 13.28 -0.16
CA ASN A 164 -24.82 14.48 0.51
C ASN A 164 -25.43 14.18 1.89
N ASP A 165 -25.23 12.98 2.44
CA ASP A 165 -25.76 12.63 3.76
C ASP A 165 -24.94 13.30 4.87
N PRO A 166 -25.51 14.22 5.69
CA PRO A 166 -24.76 14.96 6.71
C PRO A 166 -24.19 14.06 7.81
N LEU A 167 -24.88 12.97 8.18
CA LEU A 167 -24.41 12.05 9.21
C LEU A 167 -23.20 11.25 8.72
N LYS A 168 -23.27 10.72 7.50
CA LYS A 168 -22.15 10.01 6.88
C LYS A 168 -20.94 10.93 6.67
N ARG A 169 -21.18 12.19 6.32
CA ARG A 169 -20.08 13.19 6.20
C ARG A 169 -19.43 13.47 7.56
N ALA A 170 -20.19 13.55 8.64
CA ALA A 170 -19.64 13.72 9.97
C ALA A 170 -18.82 12.50 10.42
N GLU A 171 -19.30 11.27 10.16
CA GLU A 171 -18.56 10.03 10.41
C GLU A 171 -17.24 9.98 9.63
N LEU A 172 -17.26 10.38 8.36
CA LEU A 172 -16.08 10.47 7.51
C LEU A 172 -15.05 11.48 8.03
N ILE A 173 -15.49 12.67 8.46
CA ILE A 173 -14.59 13.69 9.04
C ILE A 173 -13.90 13.15 10.29
N ASN A 174 -14.64 12.44 11.16
CA ASN A 174 -14.07 11.79 12.33
C ASN A 174 -13.03 10.72 11.94
N ASP A 175 -13.33 9.86 10.97
CA ASP A 175 -12.41 8.81 10.51
C ASP A 175 -11.12 9.39 9.92
N ILE A 176 -11.21 10.46 9.12
CA ILE A 176 -10.02 11.17 8.60
C ILE A 176 -9.24 11.86 9.73
N SER A 177 -9.95 12.46 10.69
CA SER A 177 -9.30 13.08 11.86
C SER A 177 -8.53 12.07 12.70
N ASP A 178 -9.11 10.91 12.94
CA ASP A 178 -8.45 9.80 13.65
C ASP A 178 -7.20 9.31 12.88
N THR A 179 -7.30 9.20 11.56
CA THR A 179 -6.16 8.86 10.70
C THR A 179 -5.04 9.90 10.77
N ILE A 180 -5.37 11.19 10.76
CA ILE A 180 -4.37 12.27 10.88
C ILE A 180 -3.77 12.30 12.29
N ALA A 181 -4.54 11.99 13.32
CA ALA A 181 -4.11 12.05 14.71
C ALA A 181 -2.96 11.07 15.03
N VAL A 182 -2.83 9.95 14.30
CA VAL A 182 -1.75 8.97 14.53
C VAL A 182 -0.39 9.43 13.98
N ILE A 183 -0.32 10.47 13.13
CA ILE A 183 0.92 10.99 12.55
C ILE A 183 1.77 11.63 13.67
N PRO A 184 3.03 11.20 13.90
CA PRO A 184 3.83 11.73 15.00
C PRO A 184 4.25 13.19 14.82
N ASP A 185 4.54 13.62 13.59
CA ASP A 185 5.00 14.98 13.30
C ASP A 185 3.85 16.00 13.37
N ALA A 186 3.99 16.99 14.26
CA ALA A 186 2.95 18.00 14.50
C ALA A 186 2.74 18.94 13.30
N VAL A 187 3.79 19.24 12.53
CA VAL A 187 3.70 20.12 11.36
C VAL A 187 2.99 19.38 10.22
N VAL A 188 3.36 18.14 9.99
CA VAL A 188 2.69 17.27 9.00
C VAL A 188 1.21 17.10 9.35
N ARG A 189 0.87 16.82 10.62
CA ARG A 189 -0.52 16.77 11.09
C ARG A 189 -1.28 18.06 10.79
N ALA A 190 -0.71 19.22 11.12
CA ALA A 190 -1.35 20.52 10.90
C ALA A 190 -1.62 20.78 9.41
N MET A 191 -0.70 20.36 8.53
CA MET A 191 -0.88 20.49 7.07
C MET A 191 -2.02 19.61 6.58
N TYR A 192 -2.12 18.35 7.06
CA TYR A 192 -3.21 17.45 6.69
C TYR A 192 -4.57 17.92 7.25
N VAL A 193 -4.62 18.40 8.49
CA VAL A 193 -5.85 18.98 9.06
C VAL A 193 -6.35 20.11 8.16
N ARG A 194 -5.47 21.06 7.81
CA ARG A 194 -5.84 22.17 6.93
C ARG A 194 -6.32 21.71 5.55
N SER A 195 -5.56 20.85 4.90
CA SER A 195 -5.92 20.33 3.58
C SER A 195 -7.25 19.56 3.59
N SER A 196 -7.52 18.80 4.65
CA SER A 196 -8.78 18.07 4.81
C SER A 196 -9.95 19.01 5.10
N ALA A 197 -9.78 20.02 5.95
CA ALA A 197 -10.82 21.02 6.22
C ALA A 197 -11.25 21.77 4.93
N GLU A 198 -10.27 22.19 4.12
CA GLU A 198 -10.54 22.80 2.82
C GLU A 198 -11.35 21.88 1.88
N ARG A 199 -11.05 20.55 1.87
CA ARG A 199 -11.79 19.57 1.05
C ARG A 199 -13.21 19.30 1.55
N PHE A 200 -13.43 19.41 2.86
CA PHE A 200 -14.75 19.21 3.47
C PHE A 200 -15.61 20.47 3.46
N ASP A 201 -15.05 21.62 3.06
CA ASP A 201 -15.68 22.95 3.15
C ASP A 201 -16.14 23.26 4.58
N ILE A 202 -15.24 23.06 5.54
CA ILE A 202 -15.42 23.37 6.98
C ILE A 202 -14.29 24.25 7.48
N ASP A 203 -14.62 25.07 8.52
CA ASP A 203 -13.68 25.96 9.20
C ASP A 203 -12.74 25.21 10.19
#